data_9d6ac421fa4690890f139d5a86dafef0
#
_entry.id   9d6ac421fa4690890f139d5a86dafef0
#
_cell.length_a   1.000
_cell.length_b   1.000
_cell.length_c   1.000
_cell.angle_alpha   90.00
_cell.angle_beta   90.00
_cell.angle_gamma   90.00
#
_symmetry.space_group_name_H-M   'P 1'
#
loop_
_entity.id
_entity.type
_entity.pdbx_description
1 polymer ?
#
loop_
_entity_poly.entity_id
_entity_poly.type
_entity_poly.pdbx_seq_one_letter_code
_entity_poly.pdbx_strand_id
1 'polypeptide(L)'
;MRSGSRAATAFASLRLHFTEVRNVFGPAWLVMMADVDAASVITAMQSGASYKYELVLILLALVIPLYFIMEVAGRVGATTKKGLGELVRENFSKRTAVVLSLPMAITDFLSYLAEYAAMAVGLEIVGIPPVVSLPIIYAVHILVVFKQEYEKAEKYLLGVSLVLLLAYIFFMARGMSAPYASLIPSKIDKEFLFLVAANVGAVVMPFMLFYQTTATAKKGYHSVKATRTETLVGAVFSEIIMVAIVFASVGLSQSMAISDNTSLSAAILHIGGTYAPYVFAVGLVAAGFLGLIVISLAGSWGVVEALDLRGNTWFKIYVAESLPAVLLVFFFNNLIGLVLTLMVALIFVLIGPVVAMGVLAQNRKLMGAHALGTFDRIAFWGSVVVVVACGLLAFV
;
A
#
# COMPACT_ATOMS: atom_id res chain seq x y z
N MET A 1 -21.07 -7.80 50.20
CA MET A 1 -21.19 -6.74 49.19
C MET A 1 -19.90 -6.33 48.47
N ARG A 2 -18.75 -7.01 48.59
CA ARG A 2 -17.47 -6.61 47.95
C ARG A 2 -17.11 -7.38 46.66
N SER A 3 -17.85 -8.43 46.27
CA SER A 3 -17.51 -9.22 45.07
C SER A 3 -18.05 -8.63 43.75
N GLY A 4 -19.17 -7.92 43.79
CA GLY A 4 -19.77 -7.30 42.61
C GLY A 4 -19.00 -6.11 42.02
N SER A 5 -18.25 -5.38 42.85
CA SER A 5 -17.43 -4.24 42.42
C SER A 5 -16.19 -4.65 41.63
N ARG A 6 -15.55 -5.79 41.95
CA ARG A 6 -14.38 -6.28 41.23
C ARG A 6 -14.72 -6.86 39.86
N ALA A 7 -15.88 -7.52 39.75
CA ALA A 7 -16.36 -8.03 38.45
C ALA A 7 -16.74 -6.87 37.52
N ALA A 8 -17.43 -5.85 38.02
CA ALA A 8 -17.79 -4.66 37.23
C ALA A 8 -16.56 -3.87 36.74
N THR A 9 -15.53 -3.72 37.59
CA THR A 9 -14.24 -3.09 37.17
C THR A 9 -13.48 -3.95 36.17
N ALA A 10 -13.45 -5.27 36.31
CA ALA A 10 -12.83 -6.17 35.35
C ALA A 10 -13.56 -6.17 33.99
N PHE A 11 -14.90 -6.15 33.99
CA PHE A 11 -15.68 -6.01 32.76
C PHE A 11 -15.54 -4.63 32.12
N ALA A 12 -15.41 -3.55 32.92
CA ALA A 12 -15.14 -2.21 32.39
C ALA A 12 -13.74 -2.12 31.80
N SER A 13 -12.71 -2.69 32.45
CA SER A 13 -11.35 -2.73 31.92
C SER A 13 -11.23 -3.61 30.68
N LEU A 14 -11.93 -4.74 30.61
CA LEU A 14 -12.04 -5.56 29.40
C LEU A 14 -12.73 -4.81 28.26
N ARG A 15 -13.85 -4.13 28.53
CA ARG A 15 -14.52 -3.30 27.51
C ARG A 15 -13.64 -2.15 27.02
N LEU A 16 -12.90 -1.48 27.90
CA LEU A 16 -11.93 -0.45 27.51
C LEU A 16 -10.81 -1.05 26.66
N HIS A 17 -10.27 -2.21 27.03
CA HIS A 17 -9.25 -2.92 26.24
C HIS A 17 -9.76 -3.36 24.87
N PHE A 18 -10.98 -3.93 24.79
CA PHE A 18 -11.61 -4.26 23.51
C PHE A 18 -11.94 -3.04 22.65
N THR A 19 -12.25 -1.90 23.26
CA THR A 19 -12.48 -0.64 22.51
C THR A 19 -11.15 -0.05 22.02
N GLU A 20 -10.07 -0.16 22.78
CA GLU A 20 -8.73 0.24 22.35
C GLU A 20 -8.20 -0.66 21.23
N VAL A 21 -8.34 -1.97 21.33
CA VAL A 21 -7.97 -2.93 20.28
C VAL A 21 -8.79 -2.68 19.00
N ARG A 22 -10.09 -2.39 19.12
CA ARG A 22 -10.93 -2.04 17.97
C ARG A 22 -10.51 -0.73 17.29
N ASN A 23 -9.88 0.18 18.01
CA ASN A 23 -9.37 1.45 17.48
C ASN A 23 -8.04 1.30 16.74
N VAL A 24 -7.34 0.17 16.87
CA VAL A 24 -6.11 -0.13 16.13
C VAL A 24 -6.41 -0.70 14.74
N PHE A 25 -7.61 -1.24 14.51
CA PHE A 25 -8.02 -1.84 13.24
C PHE A 25 -9.04 -0.96 12.50
N GLY A 26 -8.61 0.19 12.03
CA GLY A 26 -9.43 1.15 11.31
C GLY A 26 -8.88 1.52 9.92
N PRO A 27 -9.18 2.73 9.42
CA PRO A 27 -8.79 3.16 8.08
C PRO A 27 -7.28 3.16 7.84
N ALA A 28 -6.48 3.56 8.84
CA ALA A 28 -5.02 3.57 8.72
C ALA A 28 -4.45 2.15 8.67
N TRP A 29 -4.96 1.23 9.52
CA TRP A 29 -4.58 -0.18 9.44
C TRP A 29 -4.90 -0.77 8.07
N LEU A 30 -6.11 -0.52 7.56
CA LEU A 30 -6.55 -1.10 6.30
C LEU A 30 -5.67 -0.62 5.13
N VAL A 31 -5.36 0.68 5.06
CA VAL A 31 -4.52 1.20 3.98
C VAL A 31 -3.07 0.71 4.09
N MET A 32 -2.54 0.53 5.31
CA MET A 32 -1.20 -0.05 5.49
C MET A 32 -1.16 -1.54 5.11
N MET A 33 -2.25 -2.28 5.32
CA MET A 33 -2.33 -3.66 4.84
C MET A 33 -2.56 -3.73 3.33
N ALA A 34 -3.21 -2.74 2.74
CA ALA A 34 -3.36 -2.61 1.30
C ALA A 34 -2.07 -2.16 0.60
N ASP A 35 -1.14 -1.54 1.33
CA ASP A 35 0.21 -1.20 0.89
C ASP A 35 1.09 -2.45 0.70
N VAL A 36 0.81 -3.52 1.43
CA VAL A 36 1.39 -4.85 1.19
C VAL A 36 0.58 -5.55 0.10
N ASP A 37 0.46 -4.92 -1.05
CA ASP A 37 -0.23 -5.39 -2.23
C ASP A 37 0.64 -6.33 -3.10
N ALA A 38 0.11 -6.79 -4.23
CA ALA A 38 0.86 -7.73 -5.06
C ALA A 38 2.11 -7.09 -5.68
N ALA A 39 2.04 -5.81 -6.04
CA ALA A 39 3.18 -5.09 -6.63
C ALA A 39 4.30 -4.89 -5.60
N SER A 40 3.96 -4.54 -4.36
CA SER A 40 4.90 -4.41 -3.25
C SER A 40 5.54 -5.74 -2.88
N VAL A 41 4.77 -6.83 -2.88
CA VAL A 41 5.28 -8.19 -2.65
C VAL A 41 6.31 -8.59 -3.70
N ILE A 42 6.03 -8.36 -4.99
CA ILE A 42 6.99 -8.62 -6.09
C ILE A 42 8.26 -7.80 -5.89
N THR A 43 8.14 -6.54 -5.49
CA THR A 43 9.29 -5.65 -5.27
C THR A 43 10.17 -6.12 -4.11
N ALA A 44 9.58 -6.49 -2.98
CA ALA A 44 10.31 -7.05 -1.83
C ALA A 44 10.93 -8.41 -2.16
N MET A 45 10.21 -9.25 -2.88
CA MET A 45 10.70 -10.55 -3.34
C MET A 45 11.92 -10.38 -4.24
N GLN A 46 11.89 -9.49 -5.22
CA GLN A 46 13.03 -9.20 -6.09
C GLN A 46 14.24 -8.68 -5.30
N SER A 47 13.98 -7.85 -4.28
CA SER A 47 15.03 -7.33 -3.39
C SER A 47 15.76 -8.46 -2.64
N GLY A 48 15.01 -9.41 -2.06
CA GLY A 48 15.57 -10.57 -1.37
C GLY A 48 16.31 -11.53 -2.32
N ALA A 49 15.78 -11.72 -3.51
CA ALA A 49 16.38 -12.58 -4.53
C ALA A 49 17.69 -12.03 -5.06
N SER A 50 17.76 -10.72 -5.38
CA SER A 50 18.95 -10.09 -5.97
C SER A 50 20.01 -9.73 -4.93
N TYR A 51 19.63 -9.21 -3.77
CA TYR A 51 20.56 -8.66 -2.77
C TYR A 51 20.46 -9.29 -1.38
N LYS A 52 19.76 -10.40 -1.25
CA LYS A 52 19.60 -11.13 0.02
C LYS A 52 19.04 -10.23 1.13
N TYR A 53 19.81 -10.01 2.20
CA TYR A 53 19.40 -9.23 3.36
C TYR A 53 19.80 -7.75 3.28
N GLU A 54 20.52 -7.33 2.23
CA GLU A 54 21.16 -6.02 2.17
C GLU A 54 20.16 -4.83 2.11
N LEU A 55 18.90 -5.07 1.67
CA LEU A 55 17.84 -4.06 1.64
C LEU A 55 16.99 -4.02 2.92
N VAL A 56 17.16 -4.97 3.85
CA VAL A 56 16.33 -5.07 5.07
C VAL A 56 16.40 -3.82 5.93
N LEU A 57 17.59 -3.27 6.15
CA LEU A 57 17.75 -2.06 6.97
C LEU A 57 17.09 -0.84 6.31
N ILE A 58 17.12 -0.78 4.98
CA ILE A 58 16.45 0.29 4.21
C ILE A 58 14.95 0.18 4.39
N LEU A 59 14.36 -1.01 4.22
CA LEU A 59 12.92 -1.23 4.43
C LEU A 59 12.50 -0.85 5.85
N LEU A 60 13.22 -1.30 6.86
CA LEU A 60 12.92 -0.92 8.24
C LEU A 60 13.00 0.60 8.46
N ALA A 61 13.93 1.29 7.80
CA ALA A 61 14.03 2.75 7.87
C ALA A 61 12.84 3.46 7.19
N LEU A 62 12.19 2.83 6.21
CA LEU A 62 11.02 3.37 5.52
C LEU A 62 9.77 3.48 6.40
N VAL A 63 9.72 2.79 7.54
CA VAL A 63 8.69 3.03 8.58
C VAL A 63 8.59 4.52 8.94
N ILE A 64 9.74 5.22 8.96
CA ILE A 64 9.80 6.63 9.37
C ILE A 64 9.06 7.54 8.37
N PRO A 65 9.44 7.59 7.08
CA PRO A 65 8.72 8.41 6.11
C PRO A 65 7.27 7.95 5.90
N LEU A 66 7.00 6.66 5.88
CA LEU A 66 5.64 6.13 5.80
C LEU A 66 4.77 6.67 6.94
N TYR A 67 5.24 6.54 8.18
CA TYR A 67 4.50 7.03 9.35
C TYR A 67 4.23 8.53 9.28
N PHE A 68 5.25 9.37 9.05
CA PHE A 68 5.05 10.83 9.08
C PHE A 68 4.18 11.35 7.94
N ILE A 69 4.27 10.75 6.76
CA ILE A 69 3.40 11.12 5.63
C ILE A 69 1.95 10.70 5.91
N MET A 70 1.75 9.47 6.33
CA MET A 70 0.41 8.92 6.52
C MET A 70 -0.27 9.44 7.81
N GLU A 71 0.48 9.75 8.86
CA GLU A 71 -0.06 10.39 10.06
C GLU A 71 -0.70 11.74 9.72
N VAL A 72 -0.05 12.51 8.86
CA VAL A 72 -0.60 13.81 8.41
C VAL A 72 -1.90 13.61 7.63
N ALA A 73 -1.98 12.61 6.76
CA ALA A 73 -3.21 12.29 6.03
C ALA A 73 -4.36 11.93 6.98
N GLY A 74 -4.11 11.05 7.95
CA GLY A 74 -5.09 10.68 8.96
C GLY A 74 -5.48 11.85 9.87
N ARG A 75 -4.52 12.69 10.29
CA ARG A 75 -4.75 13.90 11.10
C ARG A 75 -5.66 14.89 10.36
N VAL A 76 -5.42 15.13 9.07
CA VAL A 76 -6.26 16.01 8.25
C VAL A 76 -7.69 15.48 8.19
N GLY A 77 -7.89 14.21 7.85
CA GLY A 77 -9.22 13.59 7.83
C GLY A 77 -9.94 13.61 9.18
N ALA A 78 -9.23 13.28 10.26
CA ALA A 78 -9.78 13.28 11.64
C ALA A 78 -10.21 14.68 12.08
N THR A 79 -9.46 15.72 11.70
CA THR A 79 -9.69 17.10 12.12
C THR A 79 -10.76 17.78 11.30
N THR A 80 -10.67 17.70 9.97
CA THR A 80 -11.53 18.44 9.05
C THR A 80 -12.86 17.73 8.77
N LYS A 81 -12.92 16.42 9.00
CA LYS A 81 -14.05 15.55 8.62
C LYS A 81 -14.36 15.58 7.12
N LYS A 82 -13.34 15.87 6.30
CA LYS A 82 -13.41 15.98 4.85
C LYS A 82 -12.34 15.13 4.18
N GLY A 83 -12.64 14.65 2.97
CA GLY A 83 -11.69 13.97 2.12
C GLY A 83 -10.67 14.92 1.50
N LEU A 84 -9.53 14.39 1.05
CA LEU A 84 -8.48 15.21 0.44
C LEU A 84 -8.96 15.90 -0.82
N GLY A 85 -9.75 15.22 -1.67
CA GLY A 85 -10.33 15.80 -2.90
C GLY A 85 -11.23 16.99 -2.60
N GLU A 86 -12.13 16.87 -1.61
CA GLU A 86 -13.00 17.96 -1.16
C GLU A 86 -12.19 19.16 -0.64
N LEU A 87 -11.17 18.89 0.19
CA LEU A 87 -10.30 19.93 0.74
C LEU A 87 -9.50 20.66 -0.33
N VAL A 88 -9.02 19.95 -1.34
CA VAL A 88 -8.33 20.55 -2.49
C VAL A 88 -9.29 21.47 -3.24
N ARG A 89 -10.52 21.04 -3.51
CA ARG A 89 -11.53 21.87 -4.18
C ARG A 89 -11.88 23.15 -3.41
N GLU A 90 -12.00 23.06 -2.08
CA GLU A 90 -12.42 24.19 -1.25
C GLU A 90 -11.30 25.22 -0.97
N ASN A 91 -10.05 24.76 -0.89
CA ASN A 91 -8.93 25.59 -0.44
C ASN A 91 -8.00 26.06 -1.55
N PHE A 92 -8.13 25.51 -2.77
CA PHE A 92 -7.34 25.91 -3.93
C PHE A 92 -8.22 26.47 -5.05
N SER A 93 -7.60 27.19 -5.98
CA SER A 93 -8.31 27.67 -7.17
C SER A 93 -8.84 26.50 -8.01
N LYS A 94 -9.90 26.72 -8.78
CA LYS A 94 -10.45 25.68 -9.68
C LYS A 94 -9.40 25.08 -10.61
N ARG A 95 -8.49 25.92 -11.15
CA ARG A 95 -7.38 25.45 -12.00
C ARG A 95 -6.40 24.58 -11.22
N THR A 96 -6.02 25.01 -10.01
CA THR A 96 -5.13 24.26 -9.14
C THR A 96 -5.75 22.92 -8.72
N ALA A 97 -7.05 22.91 -8.39
CA ALA A 97 -7.76 21.69 -8.04
C ALA A 97 -7.75 20.66 -9.20
N VAL A 98 -7.97 21.10 -10.43
CA VAL A 98 -7.88 20.23 -11.62
C VAL A 98 -6.45 19.71 -11.81
N VAL A 99 -5.43 20.58 -11.70
CA VAL A 99 -4.01 20.15 -11.81
C VAL A 99 -3.61 19.17 -10.71
N LEU A 100 -4.12 19.32 -9.50
CA LEU A 100 -3.86 18.42 -8.37
C LEU A 100 -4.67 17.12 -8.44
N SER A 101 -5.80 17.09 -9.17
CA SER A 101 -6.57 15.85 -9.38
C SER A 101 -6.04 15.00 -10.53
N LEU A 102 -5.32 15.58 -11.49
CA LEU A 102 -4.70 14.82 -12.58
C LEU A 102 -3.68 13.78 -12.08
N PRO A 103 -2.76 14.08 -11.15
CA PRO A 103 -1.88 13.09 -10.54
C PRO A 103 -2.64 11.92 -9.90
N MET A 104 -3.85 12.12 -9.37
CA MET A 104 -4.68 11.05 -8.81
C MET A 104 -5.09 10.04 -9.88
N ALA A 105 -5.69 10.50 -10.97
CA ALA A 105 -6.11 9.62 -12.05
C ALA A 105 -4.91 8.85 -12.65
N ILE A 106 -3.74 9.52 -12.75
CA ILE A 106 -2.50 8.87 -13.17
C ILE A 106 -2.05 7.83 -12.12
N THR A 107 -2.12 8.17 -10.84
CA THR A 107 -1.80 7.25 -9.74
C THR A 107 -2.64 5.99 -9.82
N ASP A 108 -3.96 6.15 -9.89
CA ASP A 108 -4.89 5.03 -9.89
C ASP A 108 -4.66 4.13 -11.11
N PHE A 109 -4.49 4.73 -12.29
CA PHE A 109 -4.17 4.02 -13.51
C PHE A 109 -2.85 3.21 -13.40
N LEU A 110 -1.76 3.83 -12.91
CA LEU A 110 -0.46 3.15 -12.75
C LEU A 110 -0.52 2.07 -11.67
N SER A 111 -1.24 2.32 -10.58
CA SER A 111 -1.44 1.34 -9.51
C SER A 111 -2.28 0.15 -10.00
N TYR A 112 -3.37 0.36 -10.73
CA TYR A 112 -4.12 -0.72 -11.37
C TYR A 112 -3.24 -1.55 -12.31
N LEU A 113 -2.43 -0.89 -13.13
CA LEU A 113 -1.53 -1.57 -14.06
C LEU A 113 -0.52 -2.44 -13.31
N ALA A 114 0.06 -1.93 -12.21
CA ALA A 114 1.01 -2.66 -11.39
C ALA A 114 0.36 -3.87 -10.70
N GLU A 115 -0.83 -3.70 -10.12
CA GLU A 115 -1.55 -4.76 -9.44
C GLU A 115 -1.99 -5.87 -10.40
N TYR A 116 -2.58 -5.53 -11.54
CA TYR A 116 -2.95 -6.52 -12.54
C TYR A 116 -1.74 -7.28 -13.06
N ALA A 117 -0.62 -6.60 -13.31
CA ALA A 117 0.63 -7.24 -13.72
C ALA A 117 1.15 -8.20 -12.65
N ALA A 118 1.19 -7.78 -11.39
CA ALA A 118 1.67 -8.59 -10.28
C ALA A 118 0.79 -9.82 -10.02
N MET A 119 -0.54 -9.66 -10.08
CA MET A 119 -1.48 -10.79 -9.95
C MET A 119 -1.36 -11.77 -11.13
N ALA A 120 -1.12 -11.27 -12.34
CA ALA A 120 -0.87 -12.12 -13.51
C ALA A 120 0.40 -12.94 -13.32
N VAL A 121 1.50 -12.36 -12.81
CA VAL A 121 2.72 -13.11 -12.42
C VAL A 121 2.38 -14.23 -11.45
N GLY A 122 1.59 -13.95 -10.42
CA GLY A 122 1.21 -14.95 -9.42
C GLY A 122 0.45 -16.14 -10.00
N LEU A 123 -0.50 -15.88 -10.88
CA LEU A 123 -1.30 -16.95 -11.51
C LEU A 123 -0.54 -17.70 -12.61
N GLU A 124 0.37 -17.04 -13.31
CA GLU A 124 1.23 -17.68 -14.30
C GLU A 124 2.20 -18.68 -13.66
N ILE A 125 2.67 -18.43 -12.43
CA ILE A 125 3.48 -19.36 -11.63
C ILE A 125 2.79 -20.73 -11.47
N VAL A 126 1.45 -20.74 -11.37
CA VAL A 126 0.66 -21.98 -11.25
C VAL A 126 0.07 -22.45 -12.60
N GLY A 127 0.55 -21.92 -13.71
CA GLY A 127 0.21 -22.33 -15.05
C GLY A 127 -1.07 -21.69 -15.62
N ILE A 128 -1.59 -20.64 -15.02
CA ILE A 128 -2.76 -19.88 -15.54
C ILE A 128 -2.25 -18.66 -16.30
N PRO A 129 -2.32 -18.65 -17.64
CA PRO A 129 -1.76 -17.56 -18.44
C PRO A 129 -2.57 -16.26 -18.28
N PRO A 130 -1.93 -15.08 -18.50
CA PRO A 130 -2.58 -13.77 -18.36
C PRO A 130 -3.86 -13.61 -19.18
N VAL A 131 -3.93 -14.24 -20.36
CA VAL A 131 -5.13 -14.22 -21.23
C VAL A 131 -6.37 -14.83 -20.57
N VAL A 132 -6.20 -15.72 -19.60
CA VAL A 132 -7.28 -16.33 -18.82
C VAL A 132 -7.46 -15.61 -17.48
N SER A 133 -6.35 -15.34 -16.78
CA SER A 133 -6.40 -14.78 -15.43
C SER A 133 -6.92 -13.34 -15.39
N LEU A 134 -6.43 -12.46 -16.26
CA LEU A 134 -6.78 -11.04 -16.23
C LEU A 134 -8.26 -10.74 -16.47
N PRO A 135 -8.95 -11.35 -17.44
CA PRO A 135 -10.38 -11.17 -17.61
C PRO A 135 -11.20 -11.61 -16.38
N ILE A 136 -10.78 -12.69 -15.73
CA ILE A 136 -11.46 -13.20 -14.52
C ILE A 136 -11.23 -12.23 -13.36
N ILE A 137 -9.99 -11.82 -13.11
CA ILE A 137 -9.61 -10.82 -12.09
C ILE A 137 -10.42 -9.55 -12.31
N TYR A 138 -10.45 -9.03 -13.54
CA TYR A 138 -11.15 -7.79 -13.86
C TYR A 138 -12.66 -7.90 -13.66
N ALA A 139 -13.27 -9.03 -14.09
CA ALA A 139 -14.70 -9.27 -13.88
C ALA A 139 -15.05 -9.31 -12.38
N VAL A 140 -14.25 -9.98 -11.56
CA VAL A 140 -14.46 -10.02 -10.10
C VAL A 140 -14.26 -8.63 -9.50
N HIS A 141 -13.23 -7.90 -9.91
CA HIS A 141 -12.96 -6.54 -9.44
C HIS A 141 -14.11 -5.59 -9.76
N ILE A 142 -14.63 -5.56 -10.99
CA ILE A 142 -15.81 -4.76 -11.37
C ILE A 142 -17.02 -5.12 -10.49
N LEU A 143 -17.27 -6.41 -10.27
CA LEU A 143 -18.42 -6.84 -9.46
C LEU A 143 -18.33 -6.36 -8.02
N VAL A 144 -17.13 -6.40 -7.42
CA VAL A 144 -16.90 -5.92 -6.05
C VAL A 144 -17.08 -4.42 -5.96
N VAL A 145 -16.47 -3.65 -6.87
CA VAL A 145 -16.56 -2.20 -6.89
C VAL A 145 -17.99 -1.72 -7.17
N PHE A 146 -18.69 -2.36 -8.09
CA PHE A 146 -20.08 -1.99 -8.45
C PHE A 146 -21.06 -2.12 -7.28
N LYS A 147 -20.88 -3.10 -6.40
CA LYS A 147 -21.77 -3.33 -5.24
C LYS A 147 -21.68 -2.27 -4.15
N GLN A 148 -20.64 -1.44 -4.10
CA GLN A 148 -20.45 -0.32 -3.16
C GLN A 148 -20.69 -0.61 -1.66
N GLU A 149 -20.62 -1.84 -1.21
CA GLU A 149 -20.84 -2.20 0.18
C GLU A 149 -19.58 -1.95 1.02
N TYR A 150 -19.18 -0.70 1.18
CA TYR A 150 -17.92 -0.28 1.79
C TYR A 150 -17.72 -0.80 3.22
N GLU A 151 -18.74 -0.78 4.07
CA GLU A 151 -18.64 -1.30 5.44
C GLU A 151 -18.44 -2.81 5.50
N LYS A 152 -19.06 -3.55 4.57
CA LYS A 152 -18.84 -4.99 4.43
C LYS A 152 -17.48 -5.26 3.80
N ALA A 153 -17.10 -4.50 2.79
CA ALA A 153 -15.78 -4.60 2.16
C ALA A 153 -14.66 -4.43 3.19
N GLU A 154 -14.74 -3.43 4.09
CA GLU A 154 -13.74 -3.22 5.15
C GLU A 154 -13.53 -4.48 6.02
N LYS A 155 -14.59 -5.18 6.41
CA LYS A 155 -14.49 -6.41 7.21
C LYS A 155 -13.85 -7.56 6.44
N TYR A 156 -14.21 -7.72 5.17
CA TYR A 156 -13.60 -8.74 4.31
C TYR A 156 -12.13 -8.43 4.04
N LEU A 157 -11.81 -7.15 3.81
CA LEU A 157 -10.44 -6.69 3.57
C LEU A 157 -9.53 -6.92 4.79
N LEU A 158 -10.04 -6.67 6.00
CA LEU A 158 -9.33 -7.00 7.24
C LEU A 158 -9.09 -8.51 7.38
N GLY A 159 -10.07 -9.33 6.98
CA GLY A 159 -9.91 -10.80 6.94
C GLY A 159 -8.85 -11.24 5.93
N VAL A 160 -8.85 -10.62 4.74
CA VAL A 160 -7.86 -10.90 3.69
C VAL A 160 -6.46 -10.50 4.15
N SER A 161 -6.29 -9.36 4.83
CA SER A 161 -5.00 -8.93 5.37
C SER A 161 -4.41 -9.94 6.36
N LEU A 162 -5.26 -10.56 7.19
CA LEU A 162 -4.83 -11.62 8.12
C LEU A 162 -4.37 -12.87 7.38
N VAL A 163 -5.13 -13.33 6.38
CA VAL A 163 -4.75 -14.49 5.55
C VAL A 163 -3.43 -14.25 4.84
N LEU A 164 -3.24 -13.03 4.34
CA LEU A 164 -2.01 -12.60 3.70
C LEU A 164 -0.81 -12.68 4.66
N LEU A 165 -0.95 -12.13 5.86
CA LEU A 165 0.06 -12.19 6.91
C LEU A 165 0.49 -13.64 7.21
N LEU A 166 -0.48 -14.53 7.39
CA LEU A 166 -0.21 -15.94 7.66
C LEU A 166 0.49 -16.64 6.48
N ALA A 167 0.11 -16.34 5.27
CA ALA A 167 0.76 -16.88 4.07
C ALA A 167 2.24 -16.45 3.99
N TYR A 168 2.55 -15.17 4.23
CA TYR A 168 3.93 -14.70 4.21
C TYR A 168 4.77 -15.24 5.38
N ILE A 169 4.21 -15.37 6.58
CA ILE A 169 4.89 -16.02 7.71
C ILE A 169 5.27 -17.45 7.34
N PHE A 170 4.39 -18.18 6.66
CA PHE A 170 4.69 -19.54 6.19
C PHE A 170 5.88 -19.58 5.22
N PHE A 171 5.92 -18.65 4.24
CA PHE A 171 7.05 -18.54 3.32
C PHE A 171 8.34 -18.15 4.03
N MET A 172 8.28 -17.18 4.94
CA MET A 172 9.44 -16.78 5.74
C MET A 172 10.07 -17.95 6.47
N ALA A 173 9.26 -18.78 7.12
CA ALA A 173 9.76 -19.94 7.87
C ALA A 173 10.53 -20.92 6.99
N ARG A 174 10.18 -21.03 5.70
CA ARG A 174 10.89 -21.90 4.75
C ARG A 174 12.12 -21.26 4.12
N GLY A 175 12.07 -19.95 3.86
CA GLY A 175 13.21 -19.20 3.29
C GLY A 175 14.37 -18.99 4.25
N MET A 176 14.13 -19.04 5.57
CA MET A 176 15.14 -18.82 6.61
C MET A 176 16.25 -19.90 6.68
N SER A 177 16.18 -20.96 5.89
CA SER A 177 17.25 -21.95 5.77
C SER A 177 18.47 -21.47 4.98
N ALA A 178 18.44 -20.28 4.40
CA ALA A 178 19.56 -19.70 3.69
C ALA A 178 20.68 -19.24 4.65
N PRO A 179 21.96 -19.40 4.27
CA PRO A 179 23.07 -18.98 5.11
C PRO A 179 23.04 -17.47 5.36
N TYR A 180 23.38 -17.07 6.59
CA TYR A 180 23.44 -15.66 6.99
C TYR A 180 24.34 -14.86 6.05
N ALA A 181 23.85 -13.74 5.57
CA ALA A 181 24.58 -12.77 4.77
C ALA A 181 24.51 -11.39 5.42
N SER A 182 25.39 -10.47 4.97
CA SER A 182 25.45 -9.11 5.51
C SER A 182 24.14 -8.36 5.34
N LEU A 183 23.79 -7.55 6.34
CA LEU A 183 22.74 -6.52 6.27
C LEU A 183 23.24 -5.22 5.64
N ILE A 184 24.56 -5.10 5.49
CA ILE A 184 25.21 -3.92 4.90
C ILE A 184 25.46 -4.23 3.42
N PRO A 185 25.08 -3.32 2.51
CA PRO A 185 25.32 -3.52 1.09
C PRO A 185 26.79 -3.80 0.77
N SER A 186 27.03 -4.90 0.09
CA SER A 186 28.37 -5.28 -0.38
C SER A 186 28.76 -4.55 -1.67
N LYS A 187 27.75 -4.21 -2.47
CA LYS A 187 27.88 -3.49 -3.74
C LYS A 187 26.67 -2.57 -3.92
N ILE A 188 26.97 -1.30 -4.25
CA ILE A 188 25.96 -0.31 -4.60
C ILE A 188 26.09 -0.06 -6.10
N ASP A 189 25.33 -0.84 -6.88
CA ASP A 189 25.27 -0.68 -8.34
C ASP A 189 23.91 -0.10 -8.77
N LYS A 190 23.73 0.07 -10.08
CA LYS A 190 22.50 0.64 -10.64
C LYS A 190 21.26 -0.17 -10.30
N GLU A 191 21.35 -1.49 -10.30
CA GLU A 191 20.23 -2.38 -9.95
C GLU A 191 19.87 -2.23 -8.46
N PHE A 192 20.87 -2.15 -7.57
CA PHE A 192 20.65 -1.90 -6.15
C PHE A 192 19.90 -0.57 -5.93
N LEU A 193 20.38 0.51 -6.56
CA LEU A 193 19.76 1.84 -6.44
C LEU A 193 18.33 1.86 -7.01
N PHE A 194 18.12 1.18 -8.13
CA PHE A 194 16.80 1.02 -8.71
C PHE A 194 15.84 0.26 -7.78
N LEU A 195 16.28 -0.84 -7.14
CA LEU A 195 15.48 -1.58 -6.19
C LEU A 195 15.23 -0.78 -4.89
N VAL A 196 16.17 0.03 -4.43
CA VAL A 196 15.91 0.99 -3.34
C VAL A 196 14.78 1.93 -3.72
N ALA A 197 14.85 2.54 -4.91
CA ALA A 197 13.78 3.41 -5.38
C ALA A 197 12.44 2.67 -5.54
N ALA A 198 12.44 1.47 -6.11
CA ALA A 198 11.24 0.67 -6.27
C ALA A 198 10.57 0.32 -4.92
N ASN A 199 11.36 -0.05 -3.90
CA ASN A 199 10.83 -0.30 -2.55
C ASN A 199 10.27 0.97 -1.90
N VAL A 200 10.92 2.12 -2.08
CA VAL A 200 10.38 3.41 -1.59
C VAL A 200 9.03 3.73 -2.24
N GLY A 201 8.89 3.49 -3.54
CA GLY A 201 7.64 3.67 -4.27
C GLY A 201 6.56 2.66 -3.89
N ALA A 202 6.95 1.45 -3.51
CA ALA A 202 6.07 0.41 -3.01
C ALA A 202 5.54 0.69 -1.60
N VAL A 203 6.28 1.46 -0.78
CA VAL A 203 5.93 1.74 0.63
C VAL A 203 5.11 3.01 0.78
N VAL A 204 5.26 4.02 -0.08
CA VAL A 204 4.53 5.30 0.03
C VAL A 204 3.81 5.58 -1.28
N MET A 205 2.62 5.02 -1.42
CA MET A 205 1.82 5.18 -2.62
C MET A 205 0.83 6.36 -2.52
N PRO A 206 0.62 7.10 -3.62
CA PRO A 206 -0.24 8.28 -3.60
C PRO A 206 -1.70 7.99 -3.21
N PHE A 207 -2.28 6.87 -3.63
CA PHE A 207 -3.66 6.50 -3.30
C PHE A 207 -3.90 6.40 -1.79
N MET A 208 -2.88 6.03 -1.02
CA MET A 208 -2.96 5.89 0.43
C MET A 208 -3.34 7.21 1.11
N LEU A 209 -2.83 8.35 0.63
CA LEU A 209 -3.15 9.67 1.16
C LEU A 209 -4.64 9.98 1.03
N PHE A 210 -5.21 9.69 -0.13
CA PHE A 210 -6.63 9.93 -0.39
C PHE A 210 -7.51 8.99 0.41
N TYR A 211 -7.17 7.70 0.41
CA TYR A 211 -7.90 6.70 1.16
C TYR A 211 -7.90 7.04 2.65
N GLN A 212 -6.74 7.22 3.27
CA GLN A 212 -6.65 7.45 4.71
C GLN A 212 -7.35 8.74 5.13
N THR A 213 -7.21 9.83 4.38
CA THR A 213 -7.89 11.09 4.69
C THR A 213 -9.40 10.94 4.62
N THR A 214 -9.92 10.40 3.51
CA THR A 214 -11.36 10.29 3.28
C THR A 214 -12.00 9.24 4.18
N ALA A 215 -11.39 8.07 4.33
CA ALA A 215 -11.90 7.00 5.19
C ALA A 215 -11.92 7.42 6.67
N THR A 216 -10.88 8.13 7.14
CA THR A 216 -10.85 8.69 8.50
C THR A 216 -11.92 9.76 8.68
N ALA A 217 -12.14 10.63 7.70
CA ALA A 217 -13.20 11.63 7.73
C ALA A 217 -14.59 10.99 7.82
N LYS A 218 -14.88 10.00 7.00
CA LYS A 218 -16.18 9.28 6.94
C LYS A 218 -16.46 8.48 8.21
N LYS A 219 -15.44 7.94 8.88
CA LYS A 219 -15.59 7.19 10.13
C LYS A 219 -16.04 8.06 11.32
N GLY A 220 -15.92 9.37 11.23
CA GLY A 220 -16.56 10.39 12.08
C GLY A 220 -16.13 10.48 13.56
N TYR A 221 -15.79 9.37 14.18
CA TYR A 221 -15.44 9.26 15.60
C TYR A 221 -13.95 9.11 15.90
N HIS A 222 -13.10 9.06 14.89
CA HIS A 222 -11.67 8.91 15.09
C HIS A 222 -11.06 10.24 15.63
N SER A 223 -10.36 10.12 16.75
CA SER A 223 -9.53 11.21 17.26
C SER A 223 -8.17 11.20 16.57
N VAL A 224 -7.52 12.36 16.52
CA VAL A 224 -6.14 12.48 16.02
C VAL A 224 -5.19 11.52 16.74
N LYS A 225 -5.36 11.33 18.06
CA LYS A 225 -4.54 10.40 18.86
C LYS A 225 -4.75 8.95 18.42
N ALA A 226 -6.01 8.52 18.22
CA ALA A 226 -6.31 7.16 17.76
C ALA A 226 -5.71 6.91 16.37
N THR A 227 -5.90 7.85 15.45
CA THR A 227 -5.34 7.76 14.10
C THR A 227 -3.80 7.68 14.10
N ARG A 228 -3.11 8.45 14.96
CA ARG A 228 -1.66 8.36 15.13
C ARG A 228 -1.19 6.98 15.55
N THR A 229 -1.85 6.40 16.56
CA THR A 229 -1.49 5.07 17.06
C THR A 229 -1.75 4.00 16.00
N GLU A 230 -2.89 4.07 15.34
CA GLU A 230 -3.29 3.16 14.28
C GLU A 230 -2.30 3.22 13.09
N THR A 231 -1.92 4.43 12.66
CA THR A 231 -0.94 4.63 11.58
C THR A 231 0.43 4.06 11.97
N LEU A 232 0.90 4.31 13.21
CA LEU A 232 2.19 3.79 13.66
C LEU A 232 2.19 2.25 13.66
N VAL A 233 1.16 1.65 14.25
CA VAL A 233 1.04 0.20 14.30
C VAL A 233 0.96 -0.37 12.90
N GLY A 234 0.12 0.19 12.03
CA GLY A 234 0.00 -0.24 10.64
C GLY A 234 1.31 -0.15 9.87
N ALA A 235 2.02 0.99 9.95
CA ALA A 235 3.30 1.19 9.28
C ALA A 235 4.39 0.20 9.75
N VAL A 236 4.47 -0.06 11.06
CA VAL A 236 5.41 -1.06 11.58
C VAL A 236 5.05 -2.46 11.09
N PHE A 237 3.77 -2.83 11.08
CA PHE A 237 3.34 -4.15 10.64
C PHE A 237 3.51 -4.36 9.13
N SER A 238 3.20 -3.37 8.28
CA SER A 238 3.42 -3.48 6.84
C SER A 238 4.89 -3.70 6.53
N GLU A 239 5.80 -2.94 7.13
CA GLU A 239 7.23 -3.09 6.92
C GLU A 239 7.80 -4.40 7.48
N ILE A 240 7.27 -4.91 8.60
CA ILE A 240 7.64 -6.24 9.10
C ILE A 240 7.24 -7.31 8.07
N ILE A 241 6.08 -7.21 7.44
CA ILE A 241 5.67 -8.13 6.39
C ILE A 241 6.58 -8.01 5.17
N MET A 242 6.91 -6.79 4.74
CA MET A 242 7.82 -6.57 3.61
C MET A 242 9.20 -7.18 3.88
N VAL A 243 9.76 -6.97 5.07
CA VAL A 243 11.01 -7.60 5.51
C VAL A 243 10.88 -9.13 5.55
N ALA A 244 9.75 -9.67 6.01
CA ALA A 244 9.50 -11.10 6.01
C ALA A 244 9.49 -11.69 4.59
N ILE A 245 8.96 -10.96 3.61
CA ILE A 245 8.99 -11.34 2.19
C ILE A 245 10.44 -11.34 1.66
N VAL A 246 11.23 -10.32 1.99
CA VAL A 246 12.66 -10.29 1.65
C VAL A 246 13.37 -11.54 2.19
N PHE A 247 13.17 -11.86 3.48
CA PHE A 247 13.76 -13.07 4.11
C PHE A 247 13.33 -14.37 3.41
N ALA A 248 12.05 -14.51 3.09
CA ALA A 248 11.52 -15.66 2.38
C ALA A 248 12.15 -15.82 0.98
N SER A 249 12.55 -14.71 0.38
CA SER A 249 13.04 -14.66 -1.00
C SER A 249 14.54 -14.82 -1.13
N VAL A 250 15.30 -14.78 -0.03
CA VAL A 250 16.77 -14.93 -0.04
C VAL A 250 17.22 -16.25 -0.66
N GLY A 251 16.45 -17.32 -0.46
CA GLY A 251 16.72 -18.63 -1.06
C GLY A 251 16.58 -18.64 -2.59
N LEU A 252 15.78 -17.74 -3.16
CA LEU A 252 15.58 -17.62 -4.61
C LEU A 252 16.88 -17.21 -5.32
N SER A 253 17.72 -16.38 -4.69
CA SER A 253 18.99 -15.89 -5.25
C SER A 253 20.02 -17.00 -5.48
N GLN A 254 19.88 -18.13 -4.82
CA GLN A 254 20.83 -19.26 -4.94
C GLN A 254 20.51 -20.18 -6.13
N SER A 255 19.33 -20.11 -6.68
CA SER A 255 18.85 -21.07 -7.66
C SER A 255 18.77 -20.53 -9.08
N MET A 256 18.44 -19.26 -9.34
CA MET A 256 18.34 -18.68 -10.69
C MET A 256 18.16 -17.15 -10.67
N ALA A 257 18.58 -16.47 -11.73
CA ALA A 257 18.18 -15.08 -11.98
C ALA A 257 16.67 -15.04 -12.19
N ILE A 258 15.96 -14.23 -11.41
CA ILE A 258 14.50 -14.04 -11.55
C ILE A 258 14.29 -13.08 -12.72
N SER A 259 14.45 -13.59 -13.92
CA SER A 259 14.28 -12.80 -15.16
C SER A 259 12.93 -13.05 -15.83
N ASP A 260 12.27 -14.16 -15.48
CA ASP A 260 10.98 -14.56 -16.05
C ASP A 260 10.16 -15.40 -15.05
N ASN A 261 8.86 -15.54 -15.34
CA ASN A 261 7.92 -16.27 -14.48
C ASN A 261 8.20 -17.78 -14.41
N THR A 262 8.85 -18.36 -15.41
CA THR A 262 9.21 -19.78 -15.44
C THR A 262 10.31 -20.07 -14.45
N SER A 263 11.34 -19.22 -14.42
CA SER A 263 12.43 -19.27 -13.45
C SER A 263 11.93 -19.08 -12.03
N LEU A 264 11.01 -18.14 -11.83
CA LEU A 264 10.39 -17.87 -10.54
C LEU A 264 9.57 -19.06 -10.03
N SER A 265 8.74 -19.68 -10.90
CA SER A 265 7.96 -20.87 -10.54
C SER A 265 8.87 -22.02 -10.10
N ALA A 266 9.92 -22.32 -10.86
CA ALA A 266 10.88 -23.37 -10.56
C ALA A 266 11.61 -23.10 -9.22
N ALA A 267 12.00 -21.86 -8.96
CA ALA A 267 12.67 -21.47 -7.72
C ALA A 267 11.76 -21.61 -6.49
N ILE A 268 10.52 -21.16 -6.57
CA ILE A 268 9.53 -21.29 -5.48
C ILE A 268 9.25 -22.78 -5.20
N LEU A 269 9.10 -23.59 -6.25
CA LEU A 269 8.90 -25.03 -6.12
C LEU A 269 10.08 -25.72 -5.41
N HIS A 270 11.31 -25.34 -5.78
CA HIS A 270 12.52 -25.91 -5.18
C HIS A 270 12.65 -25.58 -3.69
N ILE A 271 12.36 -24.35 -3.29
CA ILE A 271 12.50 -23.88 -1.89
C ILE A 271 11.35 -24.37 -1.03
N GLY A 272 10.13 -24.19 -1.48
CA GLY A 272 8.92 -24.37 -0.70
C GLY A 272 8.21 -25.70 -0.89
N GLY A 273 8.66 -26.52 -1.85
CA GLY A 273 8.02 -27.79 -2.23
C GLY A 273 6.76 -27.60 -3.06
N THR A 274 6.09 -28.72 -3.36
CA THR A 274 4.99 -28.81 -4.34
C THR A 274 3.85 -27.82 -4.15
N TYR A 275 3.53 -27.46 -2.90
CA TYR A 275 2.41 -26.56 -2.60
C TYR A 275 2.79 -25.09 -2.55
N ALA A 276 4.09 -24.76 -2.50
CA ALA A 276 4.56 -23.39 -2.32
C ALA A 276 4.13 -22.44 -3.47
N PRO A 277 4.19 -22.82 -4.75
CA PRO A 277 3.70 -21.97 -5.84
C PRO A 277 2.22 -21.60 -5.70
N TYR A 278 1.38 -22.54 -5.27
CA TYR A 278 -0.06 -22.30 -5.08
C TYR A 278 -0.33 -21.37 -3.90
N VAL A 279 0.36 -21.57 -2.77
CA VAL A 279 0.23 -20.68 -1.60
C VAL A 279 0.70 -19.28 -1.94
N PHE A 280 1.82 -19.16 -2.68
CA PHE A 280 2.31 -17.87 -3.15
C PHE A 280 1.32 -17.19 -4.10
N ALA A 281 0.81 -17.90 -5.11
CA ALA A 281 -0.16 -17.38 -6.06
C ALA A 281 -1.44 -16.87 -5.38
N VAL A 282 -2.00 -17.66 -4.44
CA VAL A 282 -3.18 -17.26 -3.67
C VAL A 282 -2.89 -16.03 -2.82
N GLY A 283 -1.73 -16.00 -2.14
CA GLY A 283 -1.31 -14.85 -1.34
C GLY A 283 -1.17 -13.59 -2.19
N LEU A 284 -0.53 -13.71 -3.35
CA LEU A 284 -0.32 -12.58 -4.25
C LEU A 284 -1.63 -12.06 -4.85
N VAL A 285 -2.53 -12.96 -5.26
CA VAL A 285 -3.87 -12.58 -5.75
C VAL A 285 -4.70 -11.92 -4.66
N ALA A 286 -4.65 -12.45 -3.43
CA ALA A 286 -5.36 -11.85 -2.30
C ALA A 286 -4.81 -10.45 -1.96
N ALA A 287 -3.49 -10.28 -1.98
CA ALA A 287 -2.82 -8.99 -1.79
C ALA A 287 -3.24 -7.98 -2.87
N GLY A 288 -3.17 -8.39 -4.13
CA GLY A 288 -3.56 -7.54 -5.25
C GLY A 288 -5.04 -7.14 -5.21
N PHE A 289 -5.94 -8.05 -4.85
CA PHE A 289 -7.35 -7.69 -4.67
C PHE A 289 -7.57 -6.68 -3.54
N LEU A 290 -6.86 -6.81 -2.43
CA LEU A 290 -6.92 -5.82 -1.35
C LEU A 290 -6.46 -4.46 -1.86
N GLY A 291 -5.32 -4.40 -2.56
CA GLY A 291 -4.80 -3.20 -3.21
C GLY A 291 -5.82 -2.60 -4.19
N LEU A 292 -6.30 -3.39 -5.16
CA LEU A 292 -7.28 -2.96 -6.17
C LEU A 292 -8.54 -2.32 -5.57
N ILE A 293 -9.07 -2.90 -4.49
CA ILE A 293 -10.29 -2.36 -3.85
C ILE A 293 -9.99 -1.03 -3.15
N VAL A 294 -8.87 -0.93 -2.44
CA VAL A 294 -8.50 0.31 -1.74
C VAL A 294 -8.14 1.41 -2.73
N ILE A 295 -7.43 1.10 -3.82
CA ILE A 295 -7.15 2.03 -4.93
C ILE A 295 -8.46 2.54 -5.51
N SER A 296 -9.42 1.64 -5.83
CA SER A 296 -10.73 2.00 -6.39
C SER A 296 -11.54 2.93 -5.48
N LEU A 297 -11.46 2.72 -4.16
CA LEU A 297 -12.10 3.59 -3.18
C LEU A 297 -11.40 4.95 -3.10
N ALA A 298 -10.07 4.97 -3.09
CA ALA A 298 -9.28 6.19 -3.03
C ALA A 298 -9.51 7.08 -4.26
N GLY A 299 -9.44 6.50 -5.45
CA GLY A 299 -9.63 7.19 -6.71
C GLY A 299 -11.03 7.74 -6.89
N SER A 300 -12.06 6.88 -6.63
CA SER A 300 -13.44 7.31 -6.73
C SER A 300 -13.76 8.47 -5.77
N TRP A 301 -13.22 8.46 -4.56
CA TRP A 301 -13.40 9.57 -3.61
C TRP A 301 -12.61 10.80 -4.03
N GLY A 302 -11.35 10.63 -4.38
CA GLY A 302 -10.47 11.74 -4.65
C GLY A 302 -10.82 12.52 -5.91
N VAL A 303 -11.00 11.86 -7.06
CA VAL A 303 -11.35 12.52 -8.33
C VAL A 303 -12.78 13.07 -8.28
N VAL A 304 -13.73 12.28 -7.79
CA VAL A 304 -15.14 12.70 -7.70
C VAL A 304 -15.32 13.88 -6.76
N GLU A 305 -14.67 13.85 -5.59
CA GLU A 305 -14.73 14.94 -4.60
C GLU A 305 -14.01 16.19 -5.11
N ALA A 306 -12.84 16.06 -5.74
CA ALA A 306 -12.08 17.18 -6.26
C ALA A 306 -12.79 17.92 -7.42
N LEU A 307 -13.48 17.17 -8.28
CA LEU A 307 -14.17 17.71 -9.46
C LEU A 307 -15.67 17.96 -9.23
N ASP A 308 -16.19 17.73 -8.02
CA ASP A 308 -17.63 17.84 -7.66
C ASP A 308 -18.55 17.05 -8.61
N LEU A 309 -18.16 15.83 -8.95
CA LEU A 309 -18.92 15.00 -9.87
C LEU A 309 -20.06 14.28 -9.12
N ARG A 310 -21.23 14.18 -9.79
CA ARG A 310 -22.44 13.61 -9.19
C ARG A 310 -22.92 12.37 -9.92
N GLY A 311 -23.74 11.57 -9.23
CA GLY A 311 -24.35 10.37 -9.79
C GLY A 311 -23.37 9.23 -10.03
N ASN A 312 -23.56 8.44 -11.07
CA ASN A 312 -22.74 7.27 -11.43
C ASN A 312 -21.40 7.63 -12.12
N THR A 313 -20.95 8.90 -12.06
CA THR A 313 -19.73 9.34 -12.74
C THR A 313 -18.48 8.66 -12.14
N TRP A 314 -18.48 8.37 -10.85
CA TRP A 314 -17.42 7.63 -10.16
C TRP A 314 -17.16 6.28 -10.84
N PHE A 315 -18.20 5.52 -11.22
CA PHE A 315 -18.03 4.22 -11.85
C PHE A 315 -17.45 4.35 -13.27
N LYS A 316 -17.85 5.42 -14.00
CA LYS A 316 -17.28 5.71 -15.32
C LYS A 316 -15.78 6.04 -15.23
N ILE A 317 -15.37 6.80 -14.21
CA ILE A 317 -13.97 7.13 -13.96
C ILE A 317 -13.21 5.83 -13.63
N TYR A 318 -13.72 5.05 -12.69
CA TYR A 318 -13.14 3.75 -12.34
C TYR A 318 -12.91 2.87 -13.57
N VAL A 319 -13.92 2.70 -14.44
CA VAL A 319 -13.78 1.91 -15.66
C VAL A 319 -12.79 2.55 -16.64
N ALA A 320 -12.79 3.88 -16.77
CA ALA A 320 -11.87 4.60 -17.65
C ALA A 320 -10.40 4.48 -17.23
N GLU A 321 -10.14 4.27 -15.94
CA GLU A 321 -8.79 4.06 -15.38
C GLU A 321 -8.40 2.57 -15.38
N SER A 322 -9.27 1.69 -14.90
CA SER A 322 -8.96 0.27 -14.68
C SER A 322 -8.99 -0.58 -15.96
N LEU A 323 -9.90 -0.30 -16.90
CA LEU A 323 -9.99 -1.08 -18.15
C LEU A 323 -8.76 -0.90 -19.06
N PRO A 324 -8.28 0.31 -19.35
CA PRO A 324 -7.03 0.47 -20.10
C PRO A 324 -5.83 -0.13 -19.37
N ALA A 325 -5.79 -0.03 -18.03
CA ALA A 325 -4.71 -0.60 -17.22
C ALA A 325 -4.62 -2.13 -17.40
N VAL A 326 -5.73 -2.86 -17.23
CA VAL A 326 -5.71 -4.32 -17.42
C VAL A 326 -5.39 -4.73 -18.87
N LEU A 327 -5.86 -3.96 -19.86
CA LEU A 327 -5.57 -4.23 -21.26
C LEU A 327 -4.09 -3.99 -21.61
N LEU A 328 -3.47 -2.98 -21.00
CA LEU A 328 -2.07 -2.69 -21.25
C LEU A 328 -1.13 -3.78 -20.75
N VAL A 329 -1.49 -4.56 -19.73
CA VAL A 329 -0.65 -5.67 -19.24
C VAL A 329 -0.29 -6.63 -20.38
N PHE A 330 -1.20 -6.87 -21.32
CA PHE A 330 -0.96 -7.80 -22.45
C PHE A 330 0.13 -7.36 -23.42
N PHE A 331 0.54 -6.10 -23.39
CA PHE A 331 1.60 -5.57 -24.27
C PHE A 331 3.01 -5.68 -23.66
N PHE A 332 3.14 -6.15 -22.41
CA PHE A 332 4.42 -6.29 -21.74
C PHE A 332 4.81 -7.77 -21.59
N ASN A 333 6.03 -8.09 -22.00
CA ASN A 333 6.58 -9.45 -21.85
C ASN A 333 7.26 -9.66 -20.49
N ASN A 334 7.79 -8.61 -19.88
CA ASN A 334 8.42 -8.66 -18.55
C ASN A 334 7.53 -7.95 -17.55
N LEU A 335 6.63 -8.69 -16.91
CA LEU A 335 5.68 -8.14 -15.94
C LEU A 335 6.36 -7.74 -14.63
N ILE A 336 7.39 -8.46 -14.19
CA ILE A 336 8.16 -8.10 -12.98
C ILE A 336 8.87 -6.76 -13.20
N GLY A 337 9.57 -6.61 -14.33
CA GLY A 337 10.23 -5.34 -14.67
C GLY A 337 9.23 -4.18 -14.82
N LEU A 338 8.04 -4.44 -15.35
CA LEU A 338 6.96 -3.46 -15.41
C LEU A 338 6.56 -3.01 -14.01
N VAL A 339 6.27 -3.95 -13.10
CA VAL A 339 5.88 -3.65 -11.71
C VAL A 339 6.94 -2.76 -11.03
N LEU A 340 8.21 -3.16 -11.08
CA LEU A 340 9.28 -2.39 -10.45
C LEU A 340 9.38 -0.96 -11.01
N THR A 341 9.24 -0.81 -12.34
CA THR A 341 9.28 0.51 -13.00
C THR A 341 8.10 1.38 -12.57
N LEU A 342 6.91 0.79 -12.44
CA LEU A 342 5.72 1.49 -11.98
C LEU A 342 5.85 1.95 -10.53
N MET A 343 6.45 1.14 -9.64
CA MET A 343 6.72 1.56 -8.26
C MET A 343 7.61 2.81 -8.22
N VAL A 344 8.69 2.85 -9.02
CA VAL A 344 9.52 4.06 -9.13
C VAL A 344 8.72 5.25 -9.67
N ALA A 345 7.89 5.06 -10.69
CA ALA A 345 7.09 6.13 -11.28
C ALA A 345 6.10 6.74 -10.27
N LEU A 346 5.51 5.94 -9.39
CA LEU A 346 4.55 6.38 -8.37
C LEU A 346 5.15 7.38 -7.38
N ILE A 347 6.47 7.33 -7.11
CA ILE A 347 7.15 8.33 -6.26
C ILE A 347 6.98 9.74 -6.83
N PHE A 348 7.12 9.89 -8.15
CA PHE A 348 7.04 11.20 -8.79
C PHE A 348 5.59 11.70 -8.89
N VAL A 349 4.64 10.79 -9.03
CA VAL A 349 3.21 11.12 -9.02
C VAL A 349 2.76 11.52 -7.61
N LEU A 350 3.36 10.97 -6.56
CA LEU A 350 3.11 11.31 -5.15
C LEU A 350 3.34 12.81 -4.84
N ILE A 351 4.25 13.47 -5.53
CA ILE A 351 4.69 14.85 -5.22
C ILE A 351 3.50 15.81 -5.17
N GLY A 352 2.61 15.77 -6.15
CA GLY A 352 1.44 16.65 -6.19
C GLY A 352 0.52 16.49 -4.96
N PRO A 353 -0.02 15.30 -4.72
CA PRO A 353 -0.87 15.01 -3.57
C PRO A 353 -0.22 15.29 -2.21
N VAL A 354 1.05 14.90 -2.02
CA VAL A 354 1.73 15.11 -0.74
C VAL A 354 2.02 16.58 -0.46
N VAL A 355 2.32 17.37 -1.48
CA VAL A 355 2.49 18.83 -1.35
C VAL A 355 1.15 19.48 -0.98
N ALA A 356 0.06 19.12 -1.66
CA ALA A 356 -1.28 19.62 -1.31
C ALA A 356 -1.63 19.28 0.15
N MET A 357 -1.38 18.04 0.57
CA MET A 357 -1.60 17.58 1.94
C MET A 357 -0.80 18.40 2.95
N GLY A 358 0.50 18.61 2.70
CA GLY A 358 1.36 19.38 3.59
C GLY A 358 0.94 20.83 3.73
N VAL A 359 0.48 21.48 2.65
CA VAL A 359 -0.05 22.85 2.68
C VAL A 359 -1.34 22.92 3.49
N LEU A 360 -2.27 22.00 3.27
CA LEU A 360 -3.54 21.93 4.02
C LEU A 360 -3.28 21.68 5.52
N ALA A 361 -2.39 20.76 5.86
CA ALA A 361 -2.08 20.40 7.24
C ALA A 361 -1.40 21.53 8.05
N GLN A 362 -0.77 22.50 7.40
CA GLN A 362 -0.16 23.68 8.02
C GLN A 362 -1.15 24.83 8.19
N ASN A 363 -2.31 24.79 7.55
CA ASN A 363 -3.30 25.86 7.60
C ASN A 363 -4.02 25.88 8.95
N ARG A 364 -3.65 26.82 9.83
CA ARG A 364 -4.23 26.97 11.17
C ARG A 364 -5.74 27.26 11.16
N LYS A 365 -6.26 27.93 10.13
CA LYS A 365 -7.70 28.20 10.01
C LYS A 365 -8.48 26.89 9.76
N LEU A 366 -7.87 25.96 9.03
CA LEU A 366 -8.45 24.66 8.72
C LEU A 366 -8.26 23.65 9.86
N MET A 367 -7.04 23.56 10.39
CA MET A 367 -6.63 22.52 11.33
C MET A 367 -6.74 22.92 12.81
N GLY A 368 -6.96 24.19 13.12
CA GLY A 368 -7.03 24.67 14.49
C GLY A 368 -5.80 24.29 15.32
N ALA A 369 -6.03 23.67 16.48
CA ALA A 369 -4.98 23.19 17.38
C ALA A 369 -4.18 21.98 16.82
N HIS A 370 -4.69 21.32 15.77
CA HIS A 370 -4.06 20.15 15.15
C HIS A 370 -3.20 20.51 13.94
N ALA A 371 -3.00 21.79 13.63
CA ALA A 371 -2.05 22.23 12.60
C ALA A 371 -0.63 21.74 12.92
N LEU A 372 0.15 21.44 11.87
CA LEU A 372 1.52 20.93 12.04
C LEU A 372 2.38 21.90 12.87
N GLY A 373 2.87 21.41 14.00
CA GLY A 373 3.90 22.08 14.79
C GLY A 373 5.25 22.06 14.07
N THR A 374 6.25 22.73 14.64
CA THR A 374 7.59 22.80 13.99
C THR A 374 8.20 21.41 13.79
N PHE A 375 8.14 20.53 14.79
CA PHE A 375 8.68 19.18 14.69
C PHE A 375 7.94 18.36 13.62
N ASP A 376 6.60 18.29 13.67
CA ASP A 376 5.80 17.53 12.73
C ASP A 376 6.00 18.01 11.29
N ARG A 377 6.16 19.33 11.10
CA ARG A 377 6.42 19.94 9.80
C ARG A 377 7.78 19.53 9.25
N ILE A 378 8.83 19.57 10.08
CA ILE A 378 10.19 19.15 9.66
C ILE A 378 10.18 17.65 9.35
N ALA A 379 9.57 16.83 10.19
CA ALA A 379 9.48 15.38 10.00
C ALA A 379 8.72 15.02 8.72
N PHE A 380 7.57 15.66 8.47
CA PHE A 380 6.78 15.44 7.25
C PHE A 380 7.55 15.82 5.98
N TRP A 381 8.05 17.07 5.90
CA TRP A 381 8.77 17.52 4.70
C TRP A 381 10.11 16.81 4.53
N GLY A 382 10.81 16.50 5.62
CA GLY A 382 12.01 15.67 5.60
C GLY A 382 11.72 14.27 5.02
N SER A 383 10.62 13.66 5.43
CA SER A 383 10.15 12.37 4.88
C SER A 383 9.86 12.47 3.38
N VAL A 384 9.17 13.53 2.94
CA VAL A 384 8.90 13.77 1.52
C VAL A 384 10.19 13.93 0.72
N VAL A 385 11.15 14.70 1.23
CA VAL A 385 12.46 14.89 0.58
C VAL A 385 13.21 13.57 0.48
N VAL A 386 13.22 12.75 1.53
CA VAL A 386 13.87 11.43 1.52
C VAL A 386 13.22 10.53 0.46
N VAL A 387 11.90 10.45 0.41
CA VAL A 387 11.18 9.62 -0.57
C VAL A 387 11.52 10.05 -2.01
N VAL A 388 11.47 11.35 -2.30
CA VAL A 388 11.79 11.87 -3.64
C VAL A 388 13.27 11.68 -3.99
N ALA A 389 14.17 11.94 -3.04
CA ALA A 389 15.61 11.73 -3.24
C ALA A 389 15.93 10.26 -3.54
N CYS A 390 15.32 9.31 -2.81
CA CYS A 390 15.47 7.89 -3.11
C CYS A 390 14.90 7.53 -4.49
N GLY A 391 13.78 8.13 -4.91
CA GLY A 391 13.26 7.94 -6.27
C GLY A 391 14.22 8.35 -7.37
N LEU A 392 15.00 9.41 -7.13
CA LEU A 392 16.02 9.88 -8.09
C LEU A 392 17.20 8.90 -8.24
N LEU A 393 17.42 8.01 -7.25
CA LEU A 393 18.47 6.99 -7.34
C LEU A 393 18.24 6.00 -8.50
N ALA A 394 16.99 5.84 -8.94
CA ALA A 394 16.68 4.97 -10.08
C ALA A 394 17.31 5.43 -11.42
N PHE A 395 17.79 6.66 -11.48
CA PHE A 395 18.34 7.27 -12.71
C PHE A 395 19.88 7.45 -12.65
N VAL A 396 20.51 7.04 -11.58
CA VAL A 396 21.96 7.10 -11.39
C VAL A 396 22.61 5.76 -11.75
#